data_64354cbe53c6480a4e603163b4c5d452
#
_entry.id   64354cbe53c6480a4e603163b4c5d452
#
_cell.length_a   1.000
_cell.length_b   1.000
_cell.length_c   1.000
_cell.angle_alpha   90.00
_cell.angle_beta   90.00
_cell.angle_gamma   90.00
#
_symmetry.space_group_name_H-M   'P 1'
#
loop_
_entity.id
_entity.type
_entity.pdbx_description
1 polymer ?
#
loop_
_entity_poly.entity_id
_entity_poly.type
_entity_poly.pdbx_seq_one_letter_code
_entity_poly.pdbx_strand_id
1 'polypeptide(L)'
;MKALCLVAHPDDCVIFGYSYIHNHPEMKWHICYLTYCEWDPRGRELKEFWAKRGITCIFLGYTDDYRDIENKKISFNEEQARREISNIVKSYDLVLTHDAQGDYGHIHHVFVHDCAKDHPNLVTFARPGEGKTYTLPASIYSVEELPLHGEIIAGFHGTTHTNSYKESQCT
;
A
#
# COMPACT_ATOMS: atom_id res chain seq x y z
N MET A 1 16.29 2.58 -9.98
CA MET A 1 15.33 3.49 -9.33
C MET A 1 14.85 2.82 -8.05
N LYS A 2 14.84 3.53 -6.91
CA LYS A 2 14.28 3.04 -5.64
C LYS A 2 12.81 3.46 -5.56
N ALA A 3 11.92 2.51 -5.41
CA ALA A 3 10.49 2.76 -5.33
C ALA A 3 9.91 2.30 -3.98
N LEU A 4 8.97 3.06 -3.45
CA LEU A 4 8.25 2.79 -2.22
C LEU A 4 6.77 2.55 -2.54
N CYS A 5 6.23 1.44 -2.05
CA CYS A 5 4.79 1.29 -1.90
C CYS A 5 4.45 1.63 -0.44
N LEU A 6 3.79 2.76 -0.22
CA LEU A 6 3.40 3.27 1.09
C LEU A 6 1.92 3.04 1.31
N VAL A 7 1.55 2.21 2.27
CA VAL A 7 0.16 1.81 2.52
C VAL A 7 -0.22 1.85 3.99
N ALA A 8 -1.51 1.90 4.27
CA ALA A 8 -2.01 1.95 5.62
C ALA A 8 -1.97 0.59 6.33
N HIS A 9 -2.50 -0.45 5.67
CA HIS A 9 -2.70 -1.77 6.30
C HIS A 9 -1.93 -2.87 5.56
N PRO A 10 -1.72 -4.04 6.18
CA PRO A 10 -0.91 -5.11 5.59
C PRO A 10 -1.40 -5.63 4.24
N ASP A 11 -2.70 -5.77 4.04
CA ASP A 11 -3.33 -6.30 2.82
C ASP A 11 -3.37 -5.29 1.66
N ASP A 12 -3.36 -3.98 1.94
CA ASP A 12 -3.49 -2.92 0.94
C ASP A 12 -2.49 -3.03 -0.22
N CYS A 13 -1.23 -3.34 0.09
CA CYS A 13 -0.20 -3.42 -0.93
C CYS A 13 -0.43 -4.59 -1.91
N VAL A 14 -1.08 -5.67 -1.47
CA VAL A 14 -1.47 -6.77 -2.36
C VAL A 14 -2.77 -6.42 -3.07
N ILE A 15 -3.76 -5.87 -2.36
CA ILE A 15 -5.05 -5.48 -2.96
C ILE A 15 -4.85 -4.43 -4.05
N PHE A 16 -4.12 -3.35 -3.77
CA PHE A 16 -4.03 -2.19 -4.64
C PHE A 16 -2.70 -2.08 -5.40
N GLY A 17 -1.57 -2.47 -4.78
CA GLY A 17 -0.24 -2.18 -5.29
C GLY A 17 0.40 -3.30 -6.12
N TYR A 18 -0.04 -4.55 -5.95
CA TYR A 18 0.68 -5.71 -6.48
C TYR A 18 0.86 -5.69 -8.00
N SER A 19 -0.19 -5.35 -8.75
CA SER A 19 -0.12 -5.31 -10.21
C SER A 19 0.83 -4.23 -10.73
N TYR A 20 0.95 -3.08 -10.06
CA TYR A 20 1.93 -2.07 -10.42
C TYR A 20 3.36 -2.55 -10.14
N ILE A 21 3.59 -3.06 -8.93
CA ILE A 21 4.90 -3.60 -8.51
C ILE A 21 5.36 -4.72 -9.47
N HIS A 22 4.47 -5.65 -9.80
CA HIS A 22 4.77 -6.77 -10.69
C HIS A 22 5.15 -6.31 -12.12
N ASN A 23 4.51 -5.25 -12.62
CA ASN A 23 4.76 -4.72 -13.97
C ASN A 23 5.98 -3.77 -14.05
N HIS A 24 6.63 -3.49 -12.91
CA HIS A 24 7.85 -2.68 -12.84
C HIS A 24 8.97 -3.42 -12.07
N PRO A 25 9.40 -4.60 -12.57
CA PRO A 25 10.42 -5.42 -11.89
C PRO A 25 11.82 -4.80 -11.95
N GLU A 26 12.06 -3.80 -12.82
CA GLU A 26 13.29 -3.05 -12.92
C GLU A 26 13.52 -2.09 -11.74
N MET A 27 12.49 -1.81 -10.95
CA MET A 27 12.58 -0.95 -9.78
C MET A 27 12.96 -1.75 -8.54
N LYS A 28 13.77 -1.15 -7.67
CA LYS A 28 14.07 -1.71 -6.36
C LYS A 28 12.94 -1.30 -5.39
N TRP A 29 11.97 -2.19 -5.23
CA TRP A 29 10.81 -1.95 -4.39
C TRP A 29 11.08 -2.16 -2.91
N HIS A 30 10.49 -1.28 -2.10
CA HIS A 30 10.26 -1.45 -0.67
C HIS A 30 8.78 -1.19 -0.38
N ILE A 31 8.26 -1.78 0.70
CA ILE A 31 6.88 -1.55 1.14
C ILE A 31 6.92 -0.99 2.55
N CYS A 32 6.20 0.09 2.80
CA CYS A 32 6.04 0.68 4.12
C CYS A 32 4.57 0.61 4.55
N TYR A 33 4.34 0.02 5.70
CA TYR A 33 3.04 -0.10 6.35
C TYR A 33 2.94 0.90 7.50
N LEU A 34 1.86 1.66 7.54
CA LEU A 34 1.57 2.58 8.64
C LEU A 34 1.26 1.80 9.92
N THR A 35 0.33 0.83 9.80
CA THR A 35 -0.16 0.06 10.94
C THR A 35 0.51 -1.30 11.03
N TYR A 36 0.32 -1.96 12.17
CA TYR A 36 0.92 -3.24 12.53
C TYR A 36 2.44 -3.21 12.64
N CYS A 37 3.00 -4.25 13.18
CA CYS A 37 4.44 -4.46 13.28
C CYS A 37 4.84 -5.83 12.71
N GLU A 38 6.14 -6.02 12.50
CA GLU A 38 6.65 -7.29 11.95
C GLU A 38 6.45 -8.52 12.85
N TRP A 39 6.13 -8.31 14.12
CA TRP A 39 5.85 -9.37 15.11
C TRP A 39 4.38 -9.76 15.15
N ASP A 40 3.49 -8.91 14.65
CA ASP A 40 2.08 -9.24 14.51
C ASP A 40 1.90 -10.32 13.44
N PRO A 41 1.00 -11.30 13.65
CA PRO A 41 0.77 -12.37 12.66
C PRO A 41 0.46 -11.84 11.26
N ARG A 42 -0.35 -10.79 11.13
CA ARG A 42 -0.67 -10.15 9.84
C ARG A 42 0.55 -9.49 9.20
N GLY A 43 1.34 -8.73 9.99
CA GLY A 43 2.55 -8.10 9.50
C GLY A 43 3.60 -9.12 9.08
N ARG A 44 3.77 -10.21 9.84
CA ARG A 44 4.71 -11.30 9.54
C ARG A 44 4.37 -11.99 8.22
N GLU A 45 3.10 -12.31 7.99
CA GLU A 45 2.64 -12.94 6.76
C GLU A 45 3.04 -12.11 5.53
N LEU A 46 2.76 -10.79 5.55
CA LEU A 46 3.12 -9.93 4.44
C LEU A 46 4.64 -9.73 4.30
N LYS A 47 5.37 -9.67 5.41
CA LYS A 47 6.84 -9.63 5.39
C LYS A 47 7.42 -10.86 4.68
N GLU A 48 6.93 -12.06 5.00
CA GLU A 48 7.35 -13.31 4.37
C GLU A 48 6.93 -13.40 2.91
N PHE A 49 5.70 -13.00 2.59
CA PHE A 49 5.19 -12.94 1.22
C PHE A 49 6.06 -12.09 0.31
N TRP A 50 6.41 -10.88 0.75
CA TRP A 50 7.22 -9.96 -0.03
C TRP A 50 8.72 -10.35 -0.05
N ALA A 51 9.23 -10.91 1.04
CA ALA A 51 10.61 -11.39 1.10
C ALA A 51 10.89 -12.48 0.05
N LYS A 52 9.95 -13.39 -0.20
CA LYS A 52 10.03 -14.39 -1.28
C LYS A 52 10.15 -13.76 -2.67
N ARG A 53 9.74 -12.51 -2.81
CA ARG A 53 9.79 -11.70 -4.06
C ARG A 53 10.96 -10.71 -4.07
N GLY A 54 11.87 -10.80 -3.09
CA GLY A 54 13.05 -9.94 -2.97
C GLY A 54 12.73 -8.51 -2.52
N ILE A 55 11.53 -8.28 -1.95
CA ILE A 55 11.06 -6.96 -1.52
C ILE A 55 11.14 -6.86 0.00
N THR A 56 11.68 -5.74 0.49
CA THR A 56 11.83 -5.46 1.93
C THR A 56 10.63 -4.67 2.44
N CYS A 57 10.10 -5.07 3.60
CA CYS A 57 9.02 -4.36 4.30
C CYS A 57 9.55 -3.51 5.45
N ILE A 58 8.92 -2.36 5.66
CA ILE A 58 9.10 -1.42 6.77
C ILE A 58 7.75 -1.34 7.49
N PHE A 59 7.75 -1.48 8.81
CA PHE A 59 6.55 -1.38 9.62
C PHE A 59 6.69 -0.24 10.62
N LEU A 60 5.77 0.72 10.60
CA LEU A 60 5.79 1.86 11.53
C LEU A 60 5.11 1.53 12.86
N GLY A 61 4.25 0.52 12.88
CA GLY A 61 3.66 -0.02 14.11
C GLY A 61 2.57 0.85 14.75
N TYR A 62 1.97 1.76 14.02
CA TYR A 62 0.84 2.54 14.51
C TYR A 62 -0.39 1.65 14.68
N THR A 63 -1.26 2.04 15.60
CA THR A 63 -2.47 1.28 15.92
C THR A 63 -3.48 1.36 14.77
N ASP A 64 -4.05 0.21 14.40
CA ASP A 64 -5.22 0.11 13.53
C ASP A 64 -6.46 -0.02 14.44
N ASP A 65 -7.10 1.10 14.74
CA ASP A 65 -8.30 1.13 15.58
C ASP A 65 -9.54 1.31 14.70
N TYR A 66 -10.42 0.31 14.65
CA TYR A 66 -11.67 0.36 13.88
C TYR A 66 -12.55 1.56 14.24
N ARG A 67 -12.42 2.10 15.48
CA ARG A 67 -13.14 3.30 15.93
C ARG A 67 -12.70 4.56 15.19
N ASP A 68 -11.53 4.58 14.60
CA ASP A 68 -11.05 5.69 13.80
C ASP A 68 -11.95 5.94 12.59
N ILE A 69 -12.46 4.88 11.97
CA ILE A 69 -13.40 4.95 10.85
C ILE A 69 -14.74 5.52 11.32
N GLU A 70 -15.29 4.98 12.43
CA GLU A 70 -16.57 5.40 12.98
C GLU A 70 -16.57 6.85 13.43
N ASN A 71 -15.50 7.27 14.12
CA ASN A 71 -15.36 8.61 14.69
C ASN A 71 -14.77 9.62 13.70
N LYS A 72 -14.33 9.19 12.52
CA LYS A 72 -13.59 9.99 11.53
C LYS A 72 -12.41 10.76 12.16
N LYS A 73 -11.70 10.08 13.06
CA LYS A 73 -10.60 10.65 13.83
C LYS A 73 -9.54 9.58 14.09
N ILE A 74 -8.31 9.89 13.72
CA ILE A 74 -7.14 9.04 13.96
C ILE A 74 -6.76 9.03 15.44
N SER A 75 -6.55 7.83 16.00
CA SER A 75 -6.25 7.60 17.42
C SER A 75 -4.77 7.70 17.77
N PHE A 76 -3.86 7.50 16.80
CA PHE A 76 -2.42 7.62 17.01
C PHE A 76 -1.91 9.06 16.87
N ASN A 77 -0.63 9.28 17.22
CA ASN A 77 0.02 10.58 17.09
C ASN A 77 0.33 10.89 15.60
N GLU A 78 -0.57 11.63 14.96
CA GLU A 78 -0.47 12.00 13.53
C GLU A 78 0.80 12.82 13.23
N GLU A 79 1.20 13.72 14.11
CA GLU A 79 2.38 14.57 13.89
C GLU A 79 3.66 13.74 13.86
N GLN A 80 3.79 12.77 14.77
CA GLN A 80 4.91 11.85 14.80
C GLN A 80 4.91 10.98 13.54
N ALA A 81 3.78 10.37 13.19
CA ALA A 81 3.65 9.51 12.02
C ALA A 81 3.98 10.27 10.73
N ARG A 82 3.51 11.50 10.59
CA ARG A 82 3.79 12.37 9.45
C ARG A 82 5.27 12.68 9.31
N ARG A 83 5.98 12.96 10.40
CA ARG A 83 7.44 13.17 10.39
C ARG A 83 8.19 11.93 9.95
N GLU A 84 7.84 10.76 10.50
CA GLU A 84 8.47 9.49 10.15
C GLU A 84 8.27 9.15 8.69
N ILE A 85 7.03 9.22 8.19
CA ILE A 85 6.70 8.97 6.78
C ILE A 85 7.43 9.95 5.86
N SER A 86 7.42 11.25 6.16
CA SER A 86 8.10 12.26 5.34
C SER A 86 9.61 12.02 5.23
N ASN A 87 10.25 11.52 6.28
CA ASN A 87 11.67 11.18 6.25
C ASN A 87 11.94 9.94 5.37
N ILE A 88 11.05 8.95 5.41
CA ILE A 88 11.15 7.76 4.58
C ILE A 88 10.95 8.13 3.10
N VAL A 89 9.85 8.79 2.78
CA VAL A 89 9.43 9.16 1.42
C VAL A 89 10.53 9.90 0.64
N LYS A 90 11.24 10.82 1.28
CA LYS A 90 12.35 11.57 0.68
C LYS A 90 13.52 10.72 0.18
N SER A 91 13.62 9.47 0.63
CA SER A 91 14.70 8.55 0.27
C SER A 91 14.41 7.73 -0.99
N TYR A 92 13.27 7.95 -1.64
CA TYR A 92 12.81 7.19 -2.78
C TYR A 92 12.62 8.06 -4.02
N ASP A 93 12.85 7.45 -5.17
CA ASP A 93 12.71 8.12 -6.47
C ASP A 93 11.25 8.13 -6.96
N LEU A 94 10.44 7.16 -6.49
CA LEU A 94 9.00 7.03 -6.79
C LEU A 94 8.26 6.54 -5.56
N VAL A 95 7.05 7.05 -5.35
CA VAL A 95 6.12 6.61 -4.30
C VAL A 95 4.79 6.20 -4.91
N LEU A 96 4.39 4.96 -4.62
CA LEU A 96 3.07 4.40 -4.93
C LEU A 96 2.25 4.37 -3.63
N THR A 97 1.04 4.93 -3.64
CA THR A 97 0.21 5.01 -2.43
C THR A 97 -1.29 5.13 -2.74
N HIS A 98 -2.10 5.24 -1.70
CA HIS A 98 -3.55 5.48 -1.76
C HIS A 98 -3.91 6.76 -2.51
N ASP A 99 -5.17 6.86 -2.98
CA ASP A 99 -5.67 8.09 -3.59
C ASP A 99 -6.08 9.13 -2.52
N ALA A 100 -6.33 10.37 -2.96
CA ALA A 100 -6.68 11.47 -2.07
C ALA A 100 -8.04 11.29 -1.35
N GLN A 101 -8.89 10.40 -1.84
CA GLN A 101 -10.17 10.06 -1.24
C GLN A 101 -10.08 8.82 -0.33
N GLY A 102 -8.88 8.22 -0.21
CA GLY A 102 -8.65 7.01 0.58
C GLY A 102 -9.26 5.75 -0.04
N ASP A 103 -9.23 5.65 -1.37
CA ASP A 103 -9.73 4.56 -2.22
C ASP A 103 -11.25 4.34 -2.07
N TYR A 104 -11.71 3.93 -0.91
CA TYR A 104 -13.13 3.79 -0.54
C TYR A 104 -13.53 4.68 0.67
N GLY A 105 -12.72 5.68 1.00
CA GLY A 105 -12.98 6.64 2.08
C GLY A 105 -12.37 6.28 3.43
N HIS A 106 -11.38 5.38 3.47
CA HIS A 106 -10.73 5.00 4.72
C HIS A 106 -9.81 6.12 5.22
N ILE A 107 -9.99 6.53 6.48
CA ILE A 107 -9.27 7.68 7.06
C ILE A 107 -7.74 7.47 7.11
N HIS A 108 -7.26 6.26 7.38
CA HIS A 108 -5.83 5.95 7.37
C HIS A 108 -5.25 6.02 5.96
N HIS A 109 -6.00 5.63 4.90
CA HIS A 109 -5.57 5.77 3.51
C HIS A 109 -5.41 7.25 3.12
N VAL A 110 -6.40 8.09 3.48
CA VAL A 110 -6.31 9.55 3.29
C VAL A 110 -5.08 10.12 3.99
N PHE A 111 -4.85 9.71 5.25
CA PHE A 111 -3.69 10.17 6.02
C PHE A 111 -2.36 9.80 5.36
N VAL A 112 -2.23 8.56 4.89
CA VAL A 112 -1.02 8.08 4.20
C VAL A 112 -0.80 8.85 2.89
N HIS A 113 -1.85 9.04 2.09
CA HIS A 113 -1.79 9.88 0.89
C HIS A 113 -1.29 11.29 1.21
N ASP A 114 -1.88 11.94 2.22
CA ASP A 114 -1.51 13.30 2.63
C ASP A 114 -0.06 13.44 3.09
N CYS A 115 0.53 12.37 3.61
CA CYS A 115 1.94 12.35 3.96
C CYS A 115 2.87 12.30 2.74
N ALA A 116 2.40 11.80 1.60
CA ALA A 116 3.18 11.57 0.39
C ALA A 116 2.82 12.51 -0.78
N LYS A 117 1.74 13.28 -0.69
CA LYS A 117 1.13 14.02 -1.81
C LYS A 117 2.06 15.00 -2.54
N ASP A 118 3.07 15.51 -1.85
CA ASP A 118 4.02 16.48 -2.41
C ASP A 118 5.26 15.79 -3.02
N HIS A 119 5.28 14.45 -3.11
CA HIS A 119 6.38 13.72 -3.74
C HIS A 119 6.37 13.96 -5.27
N PRO A 120 7.52 14.33 -5.89
CA PRO A 120 7.56 14.70 -7.31
C PRO A 120 7.12 13.58 -8.26
N ASN A 121 7.39 12.33 -7.90
CA ASN A 121 7.01 11.15 -8.68
C ASN A 121 6.01 10.30 -7.89
N LEU A 122 4.84 10.88 -7.61
CA LEU A 122 3.75 10.20 -6.93
C LEU A 122 2.92 9.40 -7.93
N VAL A 123 2.64 8.15 -7.59
CA VAL A 123 1.65 7.30 -8.25
C VAL A 123 0.58 6.95 -7.23
N THR A 124 -0.68 7.11 -7.57
CA THR A 124 -1.78 6.75 -6.68
C THR A 124 -2.59 5.60 -7.24
N PHE A 125 -3.15 4.80 -6.34
CA PHE A 125 -4.21 3.88 -6.71
C PHE A 125 -5.36 4.67 -7.34
N ALA A 126 -6.07 4.07 -8.26
CA ALA A 126 -7.14 4.75 -8.98
C ALA A 126 -8.35 3.82 -9.12
N ARG A 127 -9.51 4.40 -9.32
CA ARG A 127 -10.73 3.65 -9.58
C ARG A 127 -10.63 2.89 -10.91
N PRO A 128 -11.32 1.75 -11.04
CA PRO A 128 -11.36 1.03 -12.30
C PRO A 128 -11.72 1.94 -13.49
N GLY A 129 -10.89 1.91 -14.54
CA GLY A 129 -11.06 2.75 -15.72
C GLY A 129 -10.44 4.14 -15.65
N GLU A 130 -9.86 4.53 -14.51
CA GLU A 130 -9.10 5.78 -14.37
C GLU A 130 -7.59 5.52 -14.46
N GLY A 131 -6.89 6.26 -15.32
CA GLY A 131 -5.44 6.13 -15.49
C GLY A 131 -5.00 4.85 -16.20
N LYS A 132 -3.79 4.38 -15.89
CA LYS A 132 -3.19 3.17 -16.48
C LYS A 132 -3.61 1.93 -15.72
N THR A 133 -4.13 0.94 -16.41
CA THR A 133 -4.64 -0.30 -15.81
C THR A 133 -3.70 -1.47 -16.11
N TYR A 134 -3.43 -2.27 -15.06
CA TYR A 134 -2.72 -3.54 -15.17
C TYR A 134 -3.60 -4.67 -14.68
N THR A 135 -3.61 -5.77 -15.43
CA THR A 135 -4.37 -6.98 -15.09
C THR A 135 -3.42 -8.17 -15.00
N LEU A 136 -3.54 -8.92 -13.93
CA LEU A 136 -2.77 -10.14 -13.66
C LEU A 136 -3.73 -11.32 -13.48
N PRO A 137 -3.31 -12.56 -13.81
CA PRO A 137 -4.07 -13.75 -13.43
C PRO A 137 -4.25 -13.81 -11.90
N ALA A 138 -5.41 -14.26 -11.43
CA ALA A 138 -5.62 -14.45 -9.98
C ALA A 138 -4.66 -15.49 -9.36
N SER A 139 -4.12 -16.40 -10.20
CA SER A 139 -3.13 -17.40 -9.79
C SER A 139 -1.72 -16.89 -9.57
N ILE A 140 -1.48 -15.56 -9.65
CA ILE A 140 -0.14 -14.99 -9.47
C ILE A 140 0.40 -15.16 -8.05
N TYR A 141 -0.48 -15.35 -7.09
CA TYR A 141 -0.20 -15.83 -5.74
C TYR A 141 -1.29 -16.80 -5.31
N SER A 142 -0.98 -17.70 -4.38
CA SER A 142 -1.98 -18.63 -3.84
C SER A 142 -2.52 -18.11 -2.50
N VAL A 143 -3.75 -18.52 -2.17
CA VAL A 143 -4.36 -18.22 -0.86
C VAL A 143 -3.53 -18.86 0.27
N GLU A 144 -2.86 -19.99 0.00
CA GLU A 144 -1.97 -20.65 0.94
C GLU A 144 -0.71 -19.84 1.29
N GLU A 145 -0.29 -18.91 0.42
CA GLU A 145 0.79 -17.97 0.73
C GLU A 145 0.34 -16.86 1.69
N LEU A 146 -0.96 -16.62 1.79
CA LEU A 146 -1.58 -15.53 2.55
C LEU A 146 -2.75 -16.06 3.41
N PRO A 147 -2.51 -16.99 4.35
CA PRO A 147 -3.58 -17.65 5.12
C PRO A 147 -4.44 -16.69 5.95
N LEU A 148 -3.93 -15.51 6.33
CA LEU A 148 -4.69 -14.49 7.08
C LEU A 148 -5.36 -13.45 6.18
N HIS A 149 -4.86 -13.22 4.98
CA HIS A 149 -5.33 -12.15 4.10
C HIS A 149 -5.94 -12.65 2.78
N GLY A 150 -5.68 -13.89 2.40
CA GLY A 150 -6.01 -14.39 1.06
C GLY A 150 -7.49 -14.33 0.72
N GLU A 151 -8.38 -14.62 1.68
CA GLU A 151 -9.84 -14.52 1.47
C GLU A 151 -10.29 -13.07 1.25
N ILE A 152 -9.74 -12.12 2.02
CA ILE A 152 -10.04 -10.69 1.89
C ILE A 152 -9.58 -10.22 0.50
N ILE A 153 -8.35 -10.54 0.12
CA ILE A 153 -7.78 -10.15 -1.17
C ILE A 153 -8.57 -10.77 -2.33
N ALA A 154 -8.92 -12.04 -2.25
CA ALA A 154 -9.74 -12.72 -3.26
C ALA A 154 -11.14 -12.08 -3.40
N GLY A 155 -11.72 -11.60 -2.31
CA GLY A 155 -12.99 -10.88 -2.31
C GLY A 155 -12.93 -9.58 -3.12
N PHE A 156 -11.78 -8.91 -3.19
CA PHE A 156 -11.59 -7.70 -3.99
C PHE A 156 -11.41 -7.99 -5.49
N HIS A 157 -10.73 -9.08 -5.85
CA HIS A 157 -10.27 -9.30 -7.23
C HIS A 157 -11.03 -10.37 -8.01
N GLY A 158 -11.77 -11.28 -7.34
CA GLY A 158 -12.45 -12.37 -8.03
C GLY A 158 -11.45 -13.25 -8.81
N THR A 159 -11.67 -13.41 -10.12
CA THR A 159 -10.83 -14.26 -10.99
C THR A 159 -9.62 -13.57 -11.61
N THR A 160 -9.55 -12.24 -11.54
CA THR A 160 -8.45 -11.44 -12.11
C THR A 160 -8.04 -10.34 -11.15
N HIS A 161 -6.74 -10.13 -11.04
CA HIS A 161 -6.17 -9.04 -10.24
C HIS A 161 -5.98 -7.80 -11.13
N THR A 162 -6.95 -6.90 -11.12
CA THR A 162 -6.95 -5.71 -11.98
C THR A 162 -6.96 -4.44 -11.15
N ASN A 163 -5.94 -3.60 -11.35
CA ASN A 163 -5.83 -2.31 -10.68
C ASN A 163 -5.52 -1.19 -11.68
N SER A 164 -5.98 0.00 -11.36
CA SER A 164 -5.72 1.23 -12.10
C SER A 164 -4.87 2.19 -11.27
N TYR A 165 -4.08 3.04 -11.96
CA TYR A 165 -3.11 3.94 -11.33
C TYR A 165 -3.07 5.30 -12.03
N LYS A 166 -2.90 6.36 -11.24
CA LYS A 166 -2.64 7.72 -11.72
C LYS A 166 -1.21 8.12 -11.39
N GLU A 167 -0.46 8.53 -12.39
CA GLU A 167 0.87 9.12 -12.22
C GLU A 167 0.73 10.64 -12.13
N SER A 168 1.42 11.27 -11.16
CA SER A 168 1.53 12.73 -11.12
C SER A 168 2.29 13.17 -12.36
N GLN A 169 1.68 14.04 -13.16
CA GLN A 169 2.41 14.68 -14.25
C GLN A 169 3.45 15.60 -13.64
N CYS A 170 4.74 15.31 -13.85
CA CYS A 170 5.79 16.30 -13.65
C CYS A 170 5.51 17.48 -14.61
N THR A 171 5.01 18.59 -14.07
CA THR A 171 4.95 19.87 -14.77
C THR A 171 6.29 20.58 -14.70
#